data_ba2ede73ade0703ad50d2ba2ba7e73da
#
_entry.id   ba2ede73ade0703ad50d2ba2ba7e73da
#
_cell.length_a   1.000
_cell.length_b   1.000
_cell.length_c   1.000
_cell.angle_alpha   90.00
_cell.angle_beta   90.00
_cell.angle_gamma   90.00
#
_symmetry.space_group_name_H-M   'P 1'
#
loop_
_entity.id
_entity.type
_entity.pdbx_description
1 polymer ?
#
loop_
_entity_poly.entity_id
_entity_poly.type
_entity_poly.pdbx_seq_one_letter_code
_entity_poly.pdbx_strand_id
1 'polypeptide(L)'
;MASDTEPTTTLALRSVSVAFGGLLALWDIDLDVAQGERLAVLGPNGAGKTTLFNVVAGDIRPTSGTVHIDGVDCTLLPSRRRPGLGVARTYQRTRLFPGLTVEDNLYLAVVGRQGRHRSIRRTSIDEQWRTRARDACQAVWLGDRLESVVGDLSHGQQRQLEVGMAMVTNPRLMMLDEPASGLSRGERDRLVEMLEALAAEVTLLLIEHDMDVALRVADRVVVMADGQQVATGAPDEIRRSQVVRDVYLGAGTD
;
A
#
# COMPACT_ATOMS: atom_id res chain seq x y z
N MET A 1 12.95 33.87 -10.21
CA MET A 1 11.54 33.55 -9.97
C MET A 1 11.44 32.03 -9.93
N ALA A 2 11.48 31.45 -8.75
CA ALA A 2 11.20 30.03 -8.57
C ALA A 2 9.69 29.86 -8.80
N SER A 3 9.30 29.06 -9.78
CA SER A 3 7.92 28.66 -9.96
C SER A 3 7.57 27.75 -8.79
N ASP A 4 6.76 28.23 -7.85
CA ASP A 4 6.04 27.39 -6.89
C ASP A 4 5.11 26.48 -7.70
N THR A 5 5.64 25.33 -8.12
CA THR A 5 4.82 24.26 -8.67
C THR A 5 4.14 23.63 -7.45
N GLU A 6 2.84 23.85 -7.27
CA GLU A 6 2.08 23.12 -6.24
C GLU A 6 2.38 21.62 -6.37
N PRO A 7 2.63 20.91 -5.27
CA PRO A 7 2.93 19.49 -5.34
C PRO A 7 1.77 18.76 -6.00
N THR A 8 2.08 18.00 -7.06
CA THR A 8 1.09 17.20 -7.77
C THR A 8 0.50 16.16 -6.82
N THR A 9 -0.81 16.17 -6.63
CA THR A 9 -1.51 15.24 -5.73
C THR A 9 -1.78 13.93 -6.46
N THR A 10 -1.24 12.82 -5.94
CA THR A 10 -1.49 11.47 -6.48
C THR A 10 -2.81 10.89 -5.98
N LEU A 11 -3.16 11.10 -4.70
CA LEU A 11 -4.42 10.63 -4.12
C LEU A 11 -5.13 11.78 -3.44
N ALA A 12 -6.41 11.98 -3.75
CA ALA A 12 -7.25 12.94 -3.06
C ALA A 12 -8.59 12.31 -2.66
N LEU A 13 -8.95 12.44 -1.40
CA LEU A 13 -10.27 12.14 -0.86
C LEU A 13 -10.93 13.45 -0.48
N ARG A 14 -12.23 13.60 -0.78
CA ARG A 14 -13.01 14.80 -0.44
C ARG A 14 -14.32 14.38 0.22
N SER A 15 -14.44 14.73 1.49
CA SER A 15 -15.60 14.47 2.36
C SER A 15 -16.11 13.03 2.28
N VAL A 16 -15.17 12.07 2.27
CA VAL A 16 -15.48 10.64 2.11
C VAL A 16 -16.10 10.09 3.37
N SER A 17 -17.33 9.56 3.25
CA SER A 17 -18.00 8.85 4.33
C SER A 17 -18.44 7.46 3.88
N VAL A 18 -18.43 6.49 4.82
CA VAL A 18 -18.89 5.11 4.59
C VAL A 18 -19.77 4.68 5.74
N ALA A 19 -21.00 4.28 5.44
CA ALA A 19 -21.94 3.70 6.40
C ALA A 19 -22.30 2.26 6.03
N PHE A 20 -22.30 1.36 7.00
CA PHE A 20 -22.79 0.00 6.89
C PHE A 20 -24.03 -0.16 7.77
N GLY A 21 -25.23 -0.08 7.16
CA GLY A 21 -26.46 0.01 7.94
C GLY A 21 -26.47 1.22 8.87
N GLY A 22 -26.53 0.99 10.19
CA GLY A 22 -26.49 2.06 11.19
C GLY A 22 -25.08 2.44 11.70
N LEU A 23 -24.02 1.72 11.25
CA LEU A 23 -22.64 1.97 11.66
C LEU A 23 -21.95 2.90 10.67
N LEU A 24 -21.46 4.04 11.14
CA LEU A 24 -20.62 4.97 10.35
C LEU A 24 -19.15 4.55 10.52
N ALA A 25 -18.60 3.91 9.48
CA ALA A 25 -17.24 3.38 9.50
C ALA A 25 -16.18 4.41 9.07
N LEU A 26 -16.57 5.41 8.26
CA LEU A 26 -15.78 6.60 7.94
C LEU A 26 -16.72 7.80 7.95
N TRP A 27 -16.24 8.90 8.47
CA TRP A 27 -17.01 10.14 8.55
C TRP A 27 -16.18 11.33 8.10
N ASP A 28 -16.58 11.93 6.99
CA ASP A 28 -16.09 13.19 6.44
C ASP A 28 -14.56 13.25 6.31
N ILE A 29 -13.98 12.23 5.65
CA ILE A 29 -12.53 12.11 5.49
C ILE A 29 -12.08 12.97 4.31
N ASP A 30 -11.22 13.96 4.59
CA ASP A 30 -10.44 14.71 3.62
C ASP A 30 -8.98 14.31 3.72
N LEU A 31 -8.37 13.89 2.61
CA LEU A 31 -7.00 13.43 2.57
C LEU A 31 -6.37 13.72 1.22
N ASP A 32 -5.23 14.40 1.23
CA ASP A 32 -4.36 14.55 0.06
C ASP A 32 -3.06 13.80 0.30
N VAL A 33 -2.55 13.12 -0.73
CA VAL A 33 -1.23 12.51 -0.73
C VAL A 33 -0.48 13.03 -1.96
N ALA A 34 0.61 13.73 -1.74
CA ALA A 34 1.44 14.28 -2.81
C ALA A 34 2.15 13.16 -3.59
N GLN A 35 2.58 13.47 -4.82
CA GLN A 35 3.39 12.55 -5.60
C GLN A 35 4.71 12.26 -4.87
N GLY A 36 5.04 10.97 -4.74
CA GLY A 36 6.24 10.51 -4.05
C GLY A 36 6.14 10.53 -2.53
N GLU A 37 5.06 11.07 -1.96
CA GLU A 37 4.86 11.09 -0.51
C GLU A 37 4.61 9.69 0.03
N ARG A 38 5.19 9.38 1.18
CA ARG A 38 4.94 8.17 1.96
C ARG A 38 4.02 8.52 3.13
N LEU A 39 2.75 8.20 2.98
CA LEU A 39 1.74 8.42 4.00
C LEU A 39 1.48 7.14 4.78
N ALA A 40 1.63 7.18 6.11
CA ALA A 40 1.15 6.12 6.99
C ALA A 40 -0.20 6.49 7.63
N VAL A 41 -1.09 5.51 7.71
CA VAL A 41 -2.36 5.60 8.44
C VAL A 41 -2.29 4.68 9.66
N LEU A 42 -2.33 5.28 10.84
CA LEU A 42 -2.29 4.62 12.13
C LEU A 42 -3.65 4.70 12.84
N GLY A 43 -3.84 3.89 13.87
CA GLY A 43 -5.00 3.92 14.74
C GLY A 43 -5.34 2.54 15.31
N PRO A 44 -6.17 2.47 16.35
CA PRO A 44 -6.59 1.22 16.97
C PRO A 44 -7.43 0.35 16.02
N ASN A 45 -7.72 -0.86 16.46
CA ASN A 45 -8.67 -1.73 15.75
C ASN A 45 -10.05 -1.08 15.72
N GLY A 46 -10.73 -1.16 14.58
CA GLY A 46 -12.04 -0.50 14.42
C GLY A 46 -11.98 0.98 14.04
N ALA A 47 -10.80 1.62 14.01
CA ALA A 47 -10.65 3.04 13.65
C ALA A 47 -11.05 3.43 12.22
N GLY A 48 -11.39 2.47 11.35
CA GLY A 48 -11.78 2.73 9.96
C GLY A 48 -10.65 2.58 8.93
N LYS A 49 -9.41 2.27 9.32
CA LYS A 49 -8.24 2.18 8.42
C LYS A 49 -8.46 1.24 7.23
N THR A 50 -8.89 0.01 7.49
CA THR A 50 -9.17 -0.98 6.43
C THR A 50 -10.33 -0.52 5.53
N THR A 51 -11.33 0.17 6.08
CA THR A 51 -12.42 0.75 5.29
C THR A 51 -11.88 1.84 4.35
N LEU A 52 -11.04 2.75 4.87
CA LEU A 52 -10.37 3.79 4.08
C LEU A 52 -9.54 3.17 2.94
N PHE A 53 -8.74 2.16 3.26
CA PHE A 53 -7.93 1.43 2.29
C PHE A 53 -8.80 0.81 1.18
N ASN A 54 -9.88 0.14 1.55
CA ASN A 54 -10.78 -0.50 0.60
C ASN A 54 -11.56 0.50 -0.26
N VAL A 55 -11.85 1.69 0.25
CA VAL A 55 -12.42 2.80 -0.54
C VAL A 55 -11.42 3.28 -1.59
N VAL A 56 -10.17 3.55 -1.19
CA VAL A 56 -9.10 3.95 -2.12
C VAL A 56 -8.83 2.84 -3.14
N ALA A 57 -8.85 1.58 -2.73
CA ALA A 57 -8.68 0.42 -3.61
C ALA A 57 -9.87 0.17 -4.55
N GLY A 58 -11.05 0.75 -4.28
CA GLY A 58 -12.28 0.58 -5.07
C GLY A 58 -13.02 -0.72 -4.80
N ASP A 59 -12.78 -1.37 -3.66
CA ASP A 59 -13.53 -2.53 -3.18
C ASP A 59 -14.79 -2.12 -2.43
N ILE A 60 -14.75 -0.96 -1.77
CA ILE A 60 -15.89 -0.35 -1.09
C ILE A 60 -16.20 0.98 -1.80
N ARG A 61 -17.47 1.20 -2.11
CA ARG A 61 -17.95 2.50 -2.59
C ARG A 61 -18.27 3.38 -1.39
N PRO A 62 -17.82 4.64 -1.38
CA PRO A 62 -18.20 5.57 -0.34
C PRO A 62 -19.72 5.84 -0.42
N THR A 63 -20.33 6.14 0.73
CA THR A 63 -21.72 6.58 0.84
C THR A 63 -21.86 8.02 0.35
N SER A 64 -20.84 8.84 0.61
CA SER A 64 -20.74 10.23 0.12
C SER A 64 -19.26 10.59 -0.10
N GLY A 65 -19.02 11.72 -0.77
CA GLY A 65 -17.69 12.20 -1.09
C GLY A 65 -17.10 11.58 -2.36
N THR A 66 -15.86 11.96 -2.68
CA THR A 66 -15.18 11.54 -3.92
C THR A 66 -13.76 11.08 -3.68
N VAL A 67 -13.28 10.20 -4.57
CA VAL A 67 -11.91 9.65 -4.59
C VAL A 67 -11.28 9.99 -5.94
N HIS A 68 -10.14 10.66 -5.92
CA HIS A 68 -9.37 10.98 -7.12
C HIS A 68 -7.98 10.36 -7.05
N ILE A 69 -7.50 9.84 -8.16
CA ILE A 69 -6.14 9.35 -8.33
C ILE A 69 -5.54 10.03 -9.56
N ASP A 70 -4.43 10.73 -9.40
CA ASP A 70 -3.81 11.58 -10.43
C ASP A 70 -4.84 12.51 -11.10
N GLY A 71 -5.71 13.15 -10.31
CA GLY A 71 -6.78 14.03 -10.78
C GLY A 71 -7.98 13.34 -11.44
N VAL A 72 -7.93 12.02 -11.65
CA VAL A 72 -9.03 11.24 -12.24
C VAL A 72 -10.03 10.84 -11.15
N ASP A 73 -11.29 11.28 -11.28
CA ASP A 73 -12.37 10.78 -10.41
C ASP A 73 -12.55 9.26 -10.63
N CYS A 74 -12.26 8.54 -9.60
CA CYS A 74 -12.36 7.09 -9.59
C CYS A 74 -13.32 6.56 -8.52
N THR A 75 -14.18 7.42 -7.96
CA THR A 75 -15.13 7.11 -6.88
C THR A 75 -15.95 5.86 -7.16
N LEU A 76 -16.47 5.72 -8.36
CA LEU A 76 -17.29 4.57 -8.77
C LEU A 76 -16.50 3.51 -9.56
N LEU A 77 -15.18 3.72 -9.77
CA LEU A 77 -14.36 2.80 -10.52
C LEU A 77 -14.03 1.56 -9.69
N PRO A 78 -14.43 0.35 -10.11
CA PRO A 78 -14.19 -0.86 -9.35
C PRO A 78 -12.69 -1.21 -9.27
N SER A 79 -12.30 -1.94 -8.21
CA SER A 79 -10.90 -2.29 -7.90
C SER A 79 -10.14 -2.92 -9.07
N ARG A 80 -10.80 -3.76 -9.89
CA ARG A 80 -10.18 -4.39 -11.08
C ARG A 80 -9.70 -3.38 -12.14
N ARG A 81 -10.18 -2.14 -12.12
CA ARG A 81 -9.76 -1.07 -13.04
C ARG A 81 -8.73 -0.11 -12.45
N ARG A 82 -8.54 -0.10 -11.12
CA ARG A 82 -7.56 0.76 -10.45
C ARG A 82 -6.11 0.53 -10.89
N PRO A 83 -5.65 -0.72 -11.22
CA PRO A 83 -4.32 -0.91 -11.78
C PRO A 83 -4.08 -0.13 -13.08
N GLY A 84 -5.12 0.16 -13.87
CA GLY A 84 -5.04 1.02 -15.05
C GLY A 84 -4.68 2.48 -14.72
N LEU A 85 -4.95 2.94 -13.50
CA LEU A 85 -4.54 4.26 -12.97
C LEU A 85 -3.16 4.22 -12.28
N GLY A 86 -2.43 3.11 -12.36
CA GLY A 86 -1.14 2.97 -11.71
C GLY A 86 -1.21 2.59 -10.23
N VAL A 87 -2.33 2.07 -9.74
CA VAL A 87 -2.47 1.58 -8.37
C VAL A 87 -1.99 0.14 -8.28
N ALA A 88 -1.05 -0.13 -7.35
CA ALA A 88 -0.72 -1.48 -6.90
C ALA A 88 -1.09 -1.62 -5.43
N ARG A 89 -1.59 -2.79 -5.02
CA ARG A 89 -1.91 -3.05 -3.62
C ARG A 89 -1.50 -4.45 -3.21
N THR A 90 -1.12 -4.61 -1.95
CA THR A 90 -1.05 -5.91 -1.30
C THR A 90 -2.40 -6.25 -0.68
N TYR A 91 -2.61 -7.53 -0.37
CA TYR A 91 -3.82 -8.01 0.26
C TYR A 91 -3.48 -8.62 1.62
N GLN A 92 -4.35 -8.49 2.62
CA GLN A 92 -4.19 -9.13 3.93
C GLN A 92 -4.04 -10.66 3.82
N ARG A 93 -4.70 -11.28 2.84
CA ARG A 93 -4.48 -12.69 2.51
C ARG A 93 -3.53 -12.77 1.33
N THR A 94 -2.43 -13.48 1.52
CA THR A 94 -1.42 -13.76 0.51
C THR A 94 -2.06 -14.26 -0.79
N ARG A 95 -1.83 -13.52 -1.88
CA ARG A 95 -2.28 -13.89 -3.24
C ARG A 95 -1.12 -14.39 -4.09
N LEU A 96 -0.19 -15.07 -3.45
CA LEU A 96 0.90 -15.75 -4.13
C LEU A 96 0.41 -17.06 -4.75
N PHE A 97 1.07 -17.50 -5.80
CA PHE A 97 0.88 -18.80 -6.39
C PHE A 97 1.88 -19.78 -5.74
N PRO A 98 1.49 -20.55 -4.73
CA PRO A 98 2.43 -21.30 -3.90
C PRO A 98 3.12 -22.43 -4.65
N GLY A 99 2.53 -22.94 -5.74
CA GLY A 99 3.12 -23.98 -6.59
C GLY A 99 4.03 -23.45 -7.70
N LEU A 100 4.20 -22.13 -7.82
CA LEU A 100 5.09 -21.50 -8.80
C LEU A 100 6.36 -21.00 -8.12
N THR A 101 7.40 -20.74 -8.93
CA THR A 101 8.63 -20.13 -8.45
C THR A 101 8.45 -18.65 -8.08
N VAL A 102 9.42 -18.11 -7.36
CA VAL A 102 9.51 -16.67 -7.06
C VAL A 102 9.53 -15.86 -8.36
N GLU A 103 10.38 -16.25 -9.34
CA GLU A 103 10.45 -15.59 -10.65
C GLU A 103 9.10 -15.62 -11.37
N ASP A 104 8.41 -16.76 -11.39
CA ASP A 104 7.13 -16.88 -12.09
C ASP A 104 6.03 -16.04 -11.43
N ASN A 105 6.00 -15.92 -10.09
CA ASN A 105 5.07 -15.02 -9.41
C ASN A 105 5.30 -13.55 -9.82
N LEU A 106 6.55 -13.09 -9.80
CA LEU A 106 6.91 -11.73 -10.24
C LEU A 106 6.61 -11.52 -11.72
N TYR A 107 6.94 -12.49 -12.58
CA TYR A 107 6.63 -12.45 -13.99
C TYR A 107 5.11 -12.30 -14.25
N LEU A 108 4.28 -13.06 -13.52
CA LEU A 108 2.82 -12.96 -13.63
C LEU A 108 2.30 -11.58 -13.22
N ALA A 109 2.91 -10.93 -12.23
CA ALA A 109 2.58 -9.55 -11.85
C ALA A 109 2.86 -8.56 -12.99
N VAL A 110 4.01 -8.70 -13.67
CA VAL A 110 4.36 -7.88 -14.86
C VAL A 110 3.35 -8.07 -15.98
N VAL A 111 3.05 -9.33 -16.33
CA VAL A 111 2.11 -9.68 -17.43
C VAL A 111 0.70 -9.20 -17.12
N GLY A 112 0.25 -9.38 -15.87
CA GLY A 112 -1.08 -8.98 -15.43
C GLY A 112 -1.35 -7.48 -15.64
N ARG A 113 -0.37 -6.62 -15.38
CA ARG A 113 -0.46 -5.18 -15.64
C ARG A 113 -0.62 -4.84 -17.12
N GLN A 114 0.07 -5.58 -18.00
CA GLN A 114 0.08 -5.29 -19.44
C GLN A 114 -1.21 -5.69 -20.17
N GLY A 115 -2.16 -6.38 -19.48
CA GLY A 115 -3.43 -6.80 -20.06
C GLY A 115 -3.31 -7.83 -21.20
N ARG A 116 -2.13 -8.39 -21.43
CA ARG A 116 -1.85 -9.31 -22.53
C ARG A 116 -2.03 -10.78 -22.15
N HIS A 117 -3.22 -11.16 -21.72
CA HIS A 117 -3.54 -12.53 -21.28
C HIS A 117 -3.64 -13.58 -22.41
N ARG A 118 -3.37 -13.21 -23.69
CA ARG A 118 -3.66 -14.08 -24.84
C ARG A 118 -2.47 -14.43 -25.74
N SER A 119 -1.23 -14.06 -25.40
CA SER A 119 -0.08 -14.42 -26.23
C SER A 119 0.57 -15.71 -25.73
N ILE A 120 0.42 -16.80 -26.46
CA ILE A 120 1.05 -18.11 -26.19
C ILE A 120 2.49 -18.18 -26.77
N ARG A 121 2.91 -17.16 -27.52
CA ARG A 121 4.24 -17.14 -28.14
C ARG A 121 5.24 -16.38 -27.27
N ARG A 122 6.35 -17.06 -26.91
CA ARG A 122 7.52 -16.38 -26.34
C ARG A 122 8.06 -15.38 -27.36
N THR A 123 8.19 -14.13 -26.96
CA THR A 123 8.70 -13.02 -27.77
C THR A 123 9.85 -12.35 -27.02
N SER A 124 10.58 -11.45 -27.68
CA SER A 124 11.60 -10.60 -27.02
C SER A 124 11.01 -9.78 -25.85
N ILE A 125 9.70 -9.58 -25.84
CA ILE A 125 8.97 -8.92 -24.74
C ILE A 125 8.95 -9.81 -23.49
N ASP A 126 8.83 -11.13 -23.64
CA ASP A 126 8.84 -12.05 -22.49
C ASP A 126 10.19 -12.00 -21.77
N GLU A 127 11.30 -11.88 -22.49
CA GLU A 127 12.62 -11.78 -21.85
C GLU A 127 12.78 -10.45 -21.10
N GLN A 128 12.25 -9.35 -21.62
CA GLN A 128 12.23 -8.07 -20.90
C GLN A 128 11.40 -8.15 -19.61
N TRP A 129 10.28 -8.87 -19.63
CA TRP A 129 9.44 -9.06 -18.44
C TRP A 129 10.11 -9.95 -17.40
N ARG A 130 10.82 -11.00 -17.84
CA ARG A 130 11.62 -11.84 -16.95
C ARG A 130 12.79 -11.07 -16.34
N THR A 131 13.47 -10.22 -17.12
CA THR A 131 14.51 -9.34 -16.59
C THR A 131 13.95 -8.43 -15.50
N ARG A 132 12.81 -7.79 -15.72
CA ARG A 132 12.14 -6.99 -14.69
C ARG A 132 11.76 -7.81 -13.44
N ALA A 133 11.30 -9.04 -13.62
CA ALA A 133 10.99 -9.92 -12.51
C ALA A 133 12.25 -10.24 -11.68
N ARG A 134 13.39 -10.50 -12.33
CA ARG A 134 14.68 -10.74 -11.68
C ARG A 134 15.19 -9.51 -10.94
N ASP A 135 15.11 -8.33 -11.58
CA ASP A 135 15.49 -7.06 -10.94
C ASP A 135 14.63 -6.78 -9.68
N ALA A 136 13.33 -7.00 -9.77
CA ALA A 136 12.44 -6.87 -8.62
C ALA A 136 12.76 -7.88 -7.51
N CYS A 137 13.14 -9.12 -7.89
CA CYS A 137 13.55 -10.14 -6.94
C CYS A 137 14.83 -9.72 -6.18
N GLN A 138 15.79 -9.10 -6.86
CA GLN A 138 16.98 -8.54 -6.23
C GLN A 138 16.62 -7.40 -5.27
N ALA A 139 15.74 -6.49 -5.70
CA ALA A 139 15.31 -5.34 -4.90
C ALA A 139 14.61 -5.73 -3.60
N VAL A 140 13.99 -6.91 -3.54
CA VAL A 140 13.35 -7.45 -2.32
C VAL A 140 14.19 -8.54 -1.62
N TRP A 141 15.50 -8.62 -1.95
CA TRP A 141 16.48 -9.55 -1.37
C TRP A 141 16.09 -11.03 -1.46
N LEU A 142 15.41 -11.42 -2.53
CA LEU A 142 15.09 -12.80 -2.86
C LEU A 142 15.88 -13.30 -4.08
N GLY A 143 16.95 -12.62 -4.48
CA GLY A 143 17.72 -12.94 -5.68
C GLY A 143 18.33 -14.35 -5.69
N ASP A 144 18.68 -14.88 -4.52
CA ASP A 144 19.14 -16.26 -4.32
C ASP A 144 18.01 -17.30 -4.30
N ARG A 145 16.76 -16.87 -4.37
CA ARG A 145 15.53 -17.67 -4.28
C ARG A 145 14.69 -17.68 -5.55
N LEU A 146 15.21 -17.15 -6.66
CA LEU A 146 14.48 -17.02 -7.94
C LEU A 146 13.74 -18.31 -8.35
N GLU A 147 14.42 -19.45 -8.26
CA GLU A 147 13.91 -20.75 -8.65
C GLU A 147 13.20 -21.50 -7.51
N SER A 148 13.21 -20.95 -6.28
CA SER A 148 12.52 -21.56 -5.14
C SER A 148 11.01 -21.51 -5.35
N VAL A 149 10.34 -22.61 -5.00
CA VAL A 149 8.88 -22.67 -4.97
C VAL A 149 8.36 -21.82 -3.82
N VAL A 150 7.37 -20.98 -4.08
CA VAL A 150 6.85 -20.00 -3.09
C VAL A 150 6.30 -20.69 -1.84
N GLY A 151 5.76 -21.90 -1.97
CA GLY A 151 5.29 -22.70 -0.82
C GLY A 151 6.38 -23.06 0.18
N ASP A 152 7.66 -23.05 -0.22
CA ASP A 152 8.81 -23.38 0.62
C ASP A 152 9.45 -22.15 1.29
N LEU A 153 8.95 -20.95 0.97
CA LEU A 153 9.44 -19.70 1.55
C LEU A 153 8.91 -19.50 2.98
N SER A 154 9.72 -18.88 3.84
CA SER A 154 9.24 -18.38 5.13
C SER A 154 8.16 -17.33 4.94
N HIS A 155 7.35 -17.08 5.99
CA HIS A 155 6.31 -16.06 5.96
C HIS A 155 6.87 -14.66 5.61
N GLY A 156 8.04 -14.30 6.17
CA GLY A 156 8.72 -13.04 5.86
C GLY A 156 9.18 -12.97 4.40
N GLN A 157 9.71 -14.06 3.83
CA GLN A 157 10.08 -14.13 2.42
C GLN A 157 8.87 -14.04 1.49
N GLN A 158 7.75 -14.67 1.86
CA GLN A 158 6.49 -14.51 1.12
C GLN A 158 6.02 -13.05 1.15
N ARG A 159 6.16 -12.36 2.30
CA ARG A 159 5.82 -10.94 2.41
C ARG A 159 6.72 -10.04 1.55
N GLN A 160 8.04 -10.32 1.53
CA GLN A 160 8.98 -9.65 0.63
C GLN A 160 8.56 -9.84 -0.84
N LEU A 161 8.17 -11.05 -1.23
CA LEU A 161 7.68 -11.34 -2.58
C LEU A 161 6.41 -10.54 -2.93
N GLU A 162 5.45 -10.44 -2.01
CA GLU A 162 4.23 -9.64 -2.23
C GLU A 162 4.54 -8.17 -2.50
N VAL A 163 5.47 -7.58 -1.73
CA VAL A 163 5.92 -6.22 -1.96
C VAL A 163 6.64 -6.12 -3.31
N GLY A 164 7.50 -7.08 -3.65
CA GLY A 164 8.16 -7.17 -4.96
C GLY A 164 7.16 -7.24 -6.12
N MET A 165 6.09 -8.01 -5.97
CA MET A 165 5.02 -8.09 -6.97
C MET A 165 4.27 -6.76 -7.15
N ALA A 166 4.12 -5.96 -6.09
CA ALA A 166 3.57 -4.62 -6.21
C ALA A 166 4.57 -3.68 -6.90
N MET A 167 5.85 -3.70 -6.50
CA MET A 167 6.92 -2.86 -7.04
C MET A 167 7.16 -3.09 -8.54
N VAL A 168 7.22 -4.36 -8.99
CA VAL A 168 7.52 -4.71 -10.39
C VAL A 168 6.50 -4.15 -11.37
N THR A 169 5.30 -3.81 -10.91
CA THR A 169 4.29 -3.16 -11.73
C THR A 169 4.58 -1.68 -11.98
N ASN A 170 5.64 -1.12 -11.38
CA ASN A 170 6.00 0.30 -11.45
C ASN A 170 4.77 1.21 -11.14
N PRO A 171 4.22 1.12 -9.92
CA PRO A 171 3.01 1.85 -9.57
C PRO A 171 3.28 3.33 -9.35
N ARG A 172 2.25 4.16 -9.57
CA ARG A 172 2.23 5.56 -9.10
C ARG A 172 1.79 5.65 -7.64
N LEU A 173 0.82 4.80 -7.26
CA LEU A 173 0.33 4.65 -5.90
C LEU A 173 0.48 3.20 -5.48
N MET A 174 1.33 2.96 -4.50
CA MET A 174 1.51 1.67 -3.85
C MET A 174 0.75 1.65 -2.53
N MET A 175 -0.08 0.64 -2.33
CA MET A 175 -0.93 0.53 -1.15
C MET A 175 -0.58 -0.75 -0.40
N LEU A 176 -0.16 -0.62 0.86
CA LEU A 176 0.21 -1.74 1.73
C LEU A 176 -0.67 -1.77 2.96
N ASP A 177 -1.27 -2.93 3.23
CA ASP A 177 -2.13 -3.14 4.39
C ASP A 177 -1.44 -4.10 5.37
N GLU A 178 -1.00 -3.54 6.51
CA GLU A 178 -0.29 -4.21 7.60
C GLU A 178 0.87 -5.13 7.12
N PRO A 179 1.82 -4.59 6.31
CA PRO A 179 2.88 -5.42 5.75
C PRO A 179 3.82 -6.01 6.81
N ALA A 180 3.92 -5.44 7.99
CA ALA A 180 4.76 -5.92 9.08
C ALA A 180 4.09 -6.97 9.99
N SER A 181 2.80 -7.25 9.77
CA SER A 181 2.05 -8.20 10.62
C SER A 181 2.64 -9.60 10.58
N GLY A 182 2.87 -10.19 11.76
CA GLY A 182 3.42 -11.54 11.89
C GLY A 182 4.91 -11.67 11.61
N LEU A 183 5.62 -10.60 11.28
CA LEU A 183 7.05 -10.61 11.03
C LEU A 183 7.85 -10.56 12.33
N SER A 184 8.96 -11.29 12.39
CA SER A 184 9.99 -11.13 13.41
C SER A 184 10.64 -9.75 13.32
N ARG A 185 11.38 -9.33 14.38
CA ARG A 185 12.05 -8.03 14.39
C ARG A 185 12.99 -7.85 13.19
N GLY A 186 13.82 -8.85 12.90
CA GLY A 186 14.76 -8.75 11.77
C GLY A 186 14.06 -8.71 10.39
N GLU A 187 12.91 -9.38 10.24
CA GLU A 187 12.11 -9.31 9.02
C GLU A 187 11.43 -7.94 8.87
N ARG A 188 10.97 -7.33 9.98
CA ARG A 188 10.45 -5.95 9.99
C ARG A 188 11.50 -4.93 9.60
N ASP A 189 12.72 -5.04 10.13
CA ASP A 189 13.82 -4.14 9.77
C ASP A 189 14.12 -4.22 8.26
N ARG A 190 14.16 -5.43 7.68
CA ARG A 190 14.32 -5.63 6.23
C ARG A 190 13.17 -5.04 5.43
N LEU A 191 11.92 -5.22 5.89
CA LEU A 191 10.76 -4.61 5.24
C LEU A 191 10.87 -3.09 5.22
N VAL A 192 11.26 -2.47 6.32
CA VAL A 192 11.44 -1.01 6.42
C VAL A 192 12.53 -0.55 5.45
N GLU A 193 13.72 -1.17 5.45
CA GLU A 193 14.80 -0.83 4.52
C GLU A 193 14.35 -0.95 3.05
N MET A 194 13.55 -1.96 2.73
CA MET A 194 13.00 -2.14 1.38
C MET A 194 12.00 -1.02 1.01
N LEU A 195 11.17 -0.59 1.96
CA LEU A 195 10.22 0.51 1.74
C LEU A 195 10.95 1.86 1.68
N GLU A 196 12.01 2.05 2.45
CA GLU A 196 12.89 3.23 2.38
C GLU A 196 13.63 3.32 1.03
N ALA A 197 13.96 2.19 0.42
CA ALA A 197 14.61 2.10 -0.89
C ALA A 197 13.67 2.26 -2.09
N LEU A 198 12.35 2.44 -1.88
CA LEU A 198 11.42 2.72 -2.97
C LEU A 198 11.85 3.98 -3.73
N ALA A 199 11.66 3.95 -5.06
CA ALA A 199 11.92 5.11 -5.91
C ALA A 199 11.10 6.32 -5.43
N ALA A 200 11.70 7.51 -5.49
CA ALA A 200 11.10 8.74 -4.96
C ALA A 200 9.78 9.13 -5.63
N GLU A 201 9.55 8.61 -6.86
CA GLU A 201 8.32 8.88 -7.62
C GLU A 201 7.15 8.00 -7.18
N VAL A 202 7.39 6.94 -6.40
CA VAL A 202 6.35 6.03 -5.92
C VAL A 202 5.69 6.62 -4.69
N THR A 203 4.43 7.00 -4.84
CA THR A 203 3.60 7.40 -3.70
C THR A 203 3.19 6.15 -2.91
N LEU A 204 3.35 6.19 -1.58
CA LEU A 204 3.02 5.07 -0.69
C LEU A 204 1.87 5.43 0.24
N LEU A 205 0.83 4.58 0.27
CA LEU A 205 -0.18 4.56 1.32
C LEU A 205 0.01 3.29 2.15
N LEU A 206 0.48 3.47 3.39
CA LEU A 206 0.78 2.40 4.32
C LEU A 206 -0.25 2.39 5.45
N ILE A 207 -0.97 1.29 5.63
CA ILE A 207 -1.72 1.04 6.87
C ILE A 207 -0.88 0.16 7.76
N GLU A 208 -0.69 0.59 9.00
CA GLU A 208 0.04 -0.17 10.00
C GLU A 208 -0.59 -0.02 11.39
N HIS A 209 -0.35 -0.98 12.23
CA HIS A 209 -0.61 -0.91 13.66
C HIS A 209 0.70 -0.84 14.46
N ASP A 210 1.83 -1.24 13.85
CA ASP A 210 3.17 -1.09 14.43
C ASP A 210 3.66 0.34 14.20
N MET A 211 3.65 1.13 15.28
CA MET A 211 4.02 2.54 15.23
C MET A 211 5.49 2.72 14.82
N ASP A 212 6.39 1.81 15.23
CA ASP A 212 7.81 1.94 14.90
C ASP A 212 8.06 1.78 13.40
N VAL A 213 7.36 0.84 12.75
CA VAL A 213 7.43 0.66 11.28
C VAL A 213 6.87 1.89 10.58
N ALA A 214 5.67 2.33 10.97
CA ALA A 214 5.01 3.47 10.33
C ALA A 214 5.83 4.76 10.43
N LEU A 215 6.37 5.06 11.62
CA LEU A 215 7.14 6.29 11.87
C LEU A 215 8.53 6.28 11.22
N ARG A 216 9.08 5.10 10.87
CA ARG A 216 10.35 5.01 10.14
C ARG A 216 10.18 5.21 8.64
N VAL A 217 9.08 4.73 8.07
CA VAL A 217 8.85 4.71 6.62
C VAL A 217 8.20 6.00 6.11
N ALA A 218 7.32 6.61 6.91
CA ALA A 218 6.45 7.68 6.45
C ALA A 218 7.10 9.07 6.50
N ASP A 219 6.78 9.90 5.52
CA ASP A 219 7.03 11.35 5.55
C ASP A 219 5.97 12.07 6.40
N ARG A 220 4.74 11.58 6.34
CA ARG A 220 3.59 12.09 7.11
C ARG A 220 2.73 10.93 7.61
N VAL A 221 2.13 11.15 8.77
CA VAL A 221 1.27 10.16 9.43
C VAL A 221 -0.09 10.77 9.70
N VAL A 222 -1.13 10.01 9.42
CA VAL A 222 -2.52 10.28 9.81
C VAL A 222 -2.93 9.27 10.86
N VAL A 223 -3.48 9.73 11.97
CA VAL A 223 -4.03 8.86 13.01
C VAL A 223 -5.55 8.91 12.94
N MET A 224 -6.15 7.73 12.88
CA MET A 224 -7.59 7.55 12.83
C MET A 224 -8.14 6.97 14.15
N ALA A 225 -9.30 7.44 14.55
CA ALA A 225 -10.12 6.85 15.60
C ALA A 225 -11.61 7.03 15.26
N ASP A 226 -12.44 6.03 15.53
CA ASP A 226 -13.90 6.08 15.33
C ASP A 226 -14.34 6.59 13.95
N GLY A 227 -13.61 6.20 12.91
CA GLY A 227 -13.90 6.57 11.53
C GLY A 227 -13.48 8.00 11.13
N GLN A 228 -12.73 8.70 11.97
CA GLN A 228 -12.28 10.09 11.76
C GLN A 228 -10.76 10.22 11.80
N GLN A 229 -10.25 11.29 11.21
CA GLN A 229 -8.86 11.71 11.39
C GLN A 229 -8.77 12.53 12.70
N VAL A 230 -7.98 12.06 13.66
CA VAL A 230 -7.82 12.72 14.96
C VAL A 230 -6.48 13.45 15.10
N ALA A 231 -5.49 13.07 14.29
CA ALA A 231 -4.20 13.76 14.24
C ALA A 231 -3.56 13.55 12.86
N THR A 232 -2.79 14.53 12.41
CA THR A 232 -1.91 14.43 11.24
C THR A 232 -0.64 15.24 11.49
N GLY A 233 0.50 14.76 11.00
CA GLY A 233 1.77 15.47 11.17
C GLY A 233 2.96 14.62 10.77
N ALA A 234 4.16 15.20 10.92
CA ALA A 234 5.41 14.48 10.74
C ALA A 234 5.58 13.38 11.80
N PRO A 235 6.36 12.30 11.53
CA PRO A 235 6.56 11.19 12.47
C PRO A 235 6.94 11.64 13.88
N ASP A 236 7.83 12.62 14.04
CA ASP A 236 8.25 13.12 15.34
C ASP A 236 7.16 13.89 16.09
N GLU A 237 6.26 14.57 15.38
CA GLU A 237 5.10 15.25 15.96
C GLU A 237 4.10 14.24 16.49
N ILE A 238 3.81 13.22 15.69
CA ILE A 238 2.90 12.13 16.06
C ILE A 238 3.42 11.38 17.29
N ARG A 239 4.73 11.08 17.35
CA ARG A 239 5.35 10.41 18.50
C ARG A 239 5.19 11.19 19.82
N ARG A 240 5.16 12.52 19.75
CA ARG A 240 5.01 13.41 20.92
C ARG A 240 3.57 13.78 21.23
N SER A 241 2.64 13.49 20.35
CA SER A 241 1.23 13.90 20.48
C SER A 241 0.54 13.22 21.66
N GLN A 242 -0.05 14.02 22.52
CA GLN A 242 -0.87 13.52 23.63
C GLN A 242 -2.16 12.86 23.12
N VAL A 243 -2.79 13.45 22.10
CA VAL A 243 -4.00 12.89 21.46
C VAL A 243 -3.74 11.47 20.96
N VAL A 244 -2.58 11.24 20.33
CA VAL A 244 -2.20 9.90 19.83
C VAL A 244 -2.03 8.92 20.99
N ARG A 245 -1.36 9.33 22.07
CA ARG A 245 -1.22 8.50 23.27
C ARG A 245 -2.56 8.12 23.86
N ASP A 246 -3.46 9.08 23.99
CA ASP A 246 -4.79 8.86 24.57
C ASP A 246 -5.62 7.87 23.73
N VAL A 247 -5.56 7.98 22.40
CA VAL A 247 -6.19 7.06 21.44
C VAL A 247 -5.69 5.62 21.62
N TYR A 248 -4.39 5.42 21.83
CA TYR A 248 -3.81 4.08 22.00
C TYR A 248 -3.96 3.55 23.42
N LEU A 249 -3.97 4.40 24.45
CA LEU A 249 -4.18 4.01 25.85
C LEU A 249 -5.66 3.76 26.15
N GLY A 250 -6.57 4.53 25.55
CA GLY A 250 -8.02 4.37 25.71
C GLY A 250 -8.57 3.10 25.04
N ALA A 251 -7.91 2.60 24.00
CA ALA A 251 -8.30 1.36 23.31
C ALA A 251 -7.94 0.06 24.07
N GLY A 252 -7.27 0.16 25.22
CA GLY A 252 -6.82 -0.98 26.04
C GLY A 252 -7.70 -1.31 27.25
N THR A 253 -8.89 -0.71 27.36
CA THR A 253 -9.76 -0.85 28.56
C THR A 253 -11.11 -1.54 28.30
N ASP A 254 -11.25 -2.31 27.20
CA ASP A 254 -12.42 -3.18 26.97
C ASP A 254 -12.01 -4.65 26.85
#